data_47e7faaa46257e49260ce79c6412da17
#
_entry.id   47e7faaa46257e49260ce79c6412da17
#
_cell.length_a   1.000
_cell.length_b   1.000
_cell.length_c   1.000
_cell.angle_alpha   90.00
_cell.angle_beta   90.00
_cell.angle_gamma   90.00
#
_symmetry.space_group_name_H-M   'P 1'
#
loop_
_entity.id
_entity.type
_entity.pdbx_description
1 polymer ?
#
loop_
_entity_poly.entity_id
_entity_poly.type
_entity_poly.pdbx_seq_one_letter_code
_entity_poly.pdbx_strand_id
1 'polypeptide(L)'
;MTVGEVCTYLQGRAPFETAEEYDNVGLLVGSPDMPACRILVTLDITPAAVRAAEEAGADLIVSHHPVIFSPLKRLDTGSIPYRLAGAGIAAICVHTNLDRAAGGVGDLLAVRLELDDIQTAADGICRIGRPREPRSPRDFAAFVGKRLGTPVRLRAGTGPVKRVAVCGGAGGDFLLPLLKEGGADTAVTGELKHHEWLALPPGVTVVEAGHYHTEACMTEGMARWLREAFPRAEVTAFEDEPPYVTV
;
A
#
# COMPACT_ATOMS: atom_id res chain seq x y z
N MET A 1 -23.96 -0.62 -12.32
CA MET A 1 -22.54 -1.00 -12.30
C MET A 1 -22.40 -2.28 -11.51
N THR A 2 -21.51 -3.16 -11.97
CA THR A 2 -21.26 -4.47 -11.36
C THR A 2 -19.85 -4.57 -10.78
N VAL A 3 -19.63 -5.54 -9.88
CA VAL A 3 -18.31 -5.88 -9.34
C VAL A 3 -17.34 -6.22 -10.46
N GLY A 4 -17.78 -6.92 -11.53
CA GLY A 4 -16.96 -7.26 -12.69
C GLY A 4 -16.49 -6.02 -13.47
N GLU A 5 -17.31 -4.97 -13.60
CA GLU A 5 -16.89 -3.71 -14.23
C GLU A 5 -15.81 -3.00 -13.42
N VAL A 6 -15.93 -2.98 -12.08
CA VAL A 6 -14.89 -2.43 -11.19
C VAL A 6 -13.61 -3.27 -11.26
N CYS A 7 -13.73 -4.59 -11.22
CA CYS A 7 -12.60 -5.53 -11.34
C CYS A 7 -11.84 -5.31 -12.66
N THR A 8 -12.55 -5.18 -13.79
CA THR A 8 -11.97 -4.91 -15.11
C THR A 8 -11.26 -3.56 -15.14
N TYR A 9 -11.83 -2.52 -14.54
CA TYR A 9 -11.18 -1.22 -14.44
C TYR A 9 -9.88 -1.28 -13.63
N LEU A 10 -9.90 -1.95 -12.48
CA LEU A 10 -8.71 -2.10 -11.63
C LEU A 10 -7.63 -2.94 -12.31
N GLN A 11 -8.02 -4.02 -13.02
CA GLN A 11 -7.13 -4.81 -13.87
C GLN A 11 -6.43 -3.92 -14.93
N GLY A 12 -7.15 -2.96 -15.52
CA GLY A 12 -6.58 -2.04 -16.50
C GLY A 12 -5.64 -1.00 -15.90
N ARG A 13 -5.79 -0.67 -14.60
CA ARG A 13 -4.97 0.33 -13.90
C ARG A 13 -3.77 -0.29 -13.20
N ALA A 14 -3.94 -1.45 -12.62
CA ALA A 14 -2.95 -2.25 -11.90
C ALA A 14 -3.11 -3.72 -12.31
N PRO A 15 -2.49 -4.14 -13.42
CA PRO A 15 -2.71 -5.47 -14.00
C PRO A 15 -2.40 -6.58 -13.00
N PHE A 16 -3.34 -7.52 -12.80
CA PHE A 16 -3.21 -8.58 -11.79
C PHE A 16 -2.04 -9.53 -12.09
N GLU A 17 -1.69 -9.70 -13.35
CA GLU A 17 -0.52 -10.49 -13.79
C GLU A 17 0.83 -9.87 -13.38
N THR A 18 0.84 -8.62 -12.93
CA THR A 18 2.05 -7.98 -12.39
C THR A 18 2.24 -8.18 -10.90
N ALA A 19 1.29 -8.83 -10.21
CA ALA A 19 1.45 -9.20 -8.81
C ALA A 19 2.58 -10.22 -8.62
N GLU A 20 3.14 -10.26 -7.42
CA GLU A 20 4.11 -11.29 -7.04
C GLU A 20 3.49 -12.69 -7.11
N GLU A 21 4.28 -13.71 -7.44
CA GLU A 21 3.79 -15.10 -7.63
C GLU A 21 3.11 -15.69 -6.39
N TYR A 22 3.49 -15.21 -5.20
CA TYR A 22 2.91 -15.66 -3.92
C TYR A 22 1.63 -14.92 -3.54
N ASP A 23 1.26 -13.88 -4.29
CA ASP A 23 0.16 -12.98 -3.96
C ASP A 23 -1.20 -13.53 -4.37
N ASN A 24 -2.27 -12.94 -3.85
CA ASN A 24 -3.65 -13.30 -4.19
C ASN A 24 -4.48 -12.03 -4.42
N VAL A 25 -4.51 -11.59 -5.68
CA VAL A 25 -5.19 -10.36 -6.12
C VAL A 25 -6.44 -10.63 -6.95
N GLY A 26 -7.26 -9.61 -7.16
CA GLY A 26 -8.50 -9.70 -7.92
C GLY A 26 -9.73 -9.91 -7.05
N LEU A 27 -10.78 -10.50 -7.59
CA LEU A 27 -12.04 -10.76 -6.89
C LEU A 27 -11.87 -11.96 -5.95
N LEU A 28 -11.84 -11.73 -4.64
CA LEU A 28 -11.60 -12.76 -3.62
C LEU A 28 -12.89 -13.26 -2.95
N VAL A 29 -13.93 -12.42 -2.89
CA VAL A 29 -15.24 -12.76 -2.34
C VAL A 29 -16.33 -12.20 -3.23
N GLY A 30 -17.38 -12.96 -3.49
CA GLY A 30 -18.52 -12.55 -4.29
C GLY A 30 -18.47 -13.02 -5.75
N SER A 31 -19.26 -12.39 -6.60
CA SER A 31 -19.42 -12.73 -8.03
C SER A 31 -19.32 -11.46 -8.88
N PRO A 32 -18.80 -11.54 -10.13
CA PRO A 32 -18.74 -10.41 -11.05
C PRO A 32 -20.09 -9.75 -11.33
N ASP A 33 -21.19 -10.48 -11.23
CA ASP A 33 -22.54 -10.00 -11.53
C ASP A 33 -23.18 -9.21 -10.38
N MET A 34 -22.58 -9.23 -9.19
CA MET A 34 -23.09 -8.48 -8.03
C MET A 34 -23.10 -6.97 -8.30
N PRO A 35 -24.03 -6.20 -7.71
CA PRO A 35 -24.01 -4.75 -7.79
C PRO A 35 -22.76 -4.17 -7.11
N ALA A 36 -22.32 -2.99 -7.53
CA ALA A 36 -21.22 -2.24 -6.94
C ALA A 36 -21.52 -0.73 -6.94
N CYS A 37 -22.70 -0.34 -6.45
CA CYS A 37 -23.13 1.05 -6.41
C CYS A 37 -22.51 1.82 -5.24
N ARG A 38 -22.25 1.13 -4.13
CA ARG A 38 -21.57 1.66 -2.93
C ARG A 38 -20.31 0.89 -2.66
N ILE A 39 -19.19 1.58 -2.73
CA ILE A 39 -17.85 0.98 -2.62
C ILE A 39 -17.12 1.57 -1.42
N LEU A 40 -16.61 0.71 -0.56
CA LEU A 40 -15.68 1.10 0.51
C LEU A 40 -14.26 0.74 0.10
N VAL A 41 -13.33 1.67 0.21
CA VAL A 41 -11.89 1.46 -0.06
C VAL A 41 -11.14 1.48 1.25
N THR A 42 -10.26 0.51 1.49
CA THR A 42 -9.48 0.41 2.73
C THR A 42 -8.11 -0.22 2.48
N LEU A 43 -7.16 -0.03 3.38
CA LEU A 43 -5.89 -0.77 3.37
C LEU A 43 -6.13 -2.24 3.71
N ASP A 44 -6.74 -2.50 4.86
CA ASP A 44 -7.04 -3.83 5.39
C ASP A 44 -8.55 -4.05 5.52
N ILE A 45 -9.04 -5.26 5.23
CA ILE A 45 -10.42 -5.62 5.56
C ILE A 45 -10.47 -6.13 7.00
N THR A 46 -10.45 -5.19 7.96
CA THR A 46 -10.56 -5.47 9.39
C THR A 46 -12.02 -5.69 9.81
N PRO A 47 -12.28 -6.21 11.03
CA PRO A 47 -13.63 -6.22 11.58
C PRO A 47 -14.28 -4.82 11.67
N ALA A 48 -13.49 -3.75 11.80
CA ALA A 48 -13.97 -2.36 11.79
C ALA A 48 -14.36 -1.94 10.37
N ALA A 49 -13.53 -2.24 9.37
CA ALA A 49 -13.85 -1.96 7.97
C ALA A 49 -15.12 -2.71 7.51
N VAL A 50 -15.31 -3.97 7.93
CA VAL A 50 -16.54 -4.72 7.62
C VAL A 50 -17.77 -4.09 8.27
N ARG A 51 -17.69 -3.66 9.54
CA ARG A 51 -18.80 -2.94 10.18
C ARG A 51 -19.14 -1.64 9.47
N ALA A 52 -18.12 -0.86 9.11
CA ALA A 52 -18.31 0.38 8.37
C ALA A 52 -18.96 0.13 6.99
N ALA A 53 -18.58 -0.94 6.30
CA ALA A 53 -19.19 -1.35 5.04
C ALA A 53 -20.65 -1.76 5.20
N GLU A 54 -20.98 -2.55 6.24
CA GLU A 54 -22.36 -2.94 6.56
C GLU A 54 -23.23 -1.73 6.91
N GLU A 55 -22.73 -0.81 7.74
CA GLU A 55 -23.44 0.43 8.15
C GLU A 55 -23.68 1.37 6.97
N ALA A 56 -22.70 1.48 6.06
CA ALA A 56 -22.83 2.24 4.82
C ALA A 56 -23.69 1.52 3.77
N GLY A 57 -24.05 0.25 3.99
CA GLY A 57 -24.70 -0.61 3.01
C GLY A 57 -23.87 -0.79 1.75
N ALA A 58 -22.55 -0.94 1.89
CA ALA A 58 -21.65 -1.13 0.78
C ALA A 58 -21.90 -2.49 0.09
N ASP A 59 -21.80 -2.47 -1.24
CA ASP A 59 -21.91 -3.67 -2.07
C ASP A 59 -20.55 -4.35 -2.28
N LEU A 60 -19.48 -3.53 -2.20
CA LEU A 60 -18.11 -3.93 -2.53
C LEU A 60 -17.11 -3.26 -1.57
N ILE A 61 -16.12 -4.03 -1.13
CA ILE A 61 -14.89 -3.50 -0.53
C ILE A 61 -13.74 -3.68 -1.54
N VAL A 62 -12.97 -2.63 -1.75
CA VAL A 62 -11.70 -2.70 -2.49
C VAL A 62 -10.58 -2.46 -1.49
N SER A 63 -9.68 -3.44 -1.34
CA SER A 63 -8.57 -3.37 -0.38
C SER A 63 -7.21 -3.49 -1.03
N HIS A 64 -6.18 -3.03 -0.33
CA HIS A 64 -4.80 -3.32 -0.69
C HIS A 64 -4.43 -4.74 -0.24
N HIS A 65 -4.53 -5.01 1.05
CA HIS A 65 -4.21 -6.33 1.56
C HIS A 65 -5.33 -7.36 1.27
N PRO A 66 -4.96 -8.58 0.85
CA PRO A 66 -5.94 -9.61 0.50
C PRO A 66 -6.62 -10.19 1.75
N VAL A 67 -7.94 -10.19 1.74
CA VAL A 67 -8.75 -10.82 2.81
C VAL A 67 -8.57 -12.35 2.86
N ILE A 68 -8.10 -12.94 1.76
CA ILE A 68 -7.69 -14.33 1.64
C ILE A 68 -6.29 -14.34 1.04
N PHE A 69 -5.24 -14.41 1.86
CA PHE A 69 -3.85 -14.48 1.38
C PHE A 69 -3.46 -15.90 0.97
N SER A 70 -3.76 -16.88 1.80
CA SER A 70 -3.49 -18.29 1.54
C SER A 70 -4.78 -19.07 1.28
N PRO A 71 -4.74 -20.17 0.49
CA PRO A 71 -5.92 -21.00 0.24
C PRO A 71 -6.59 -21.47 1.53
N LEU A 72 -7.90 -21.26 1.63
CA LEU A 72 -8.68 -21.67 2.80
C LEU A 72 -8.96 -23.18 2.76
N LYS A 73 -8.59 -23.91 3.83
CA LYS A 73 -8.93 -25.33 3.99
C LYS A 73 -10.35 -25.54 4.51
N ARG A 74 -10.89 -24.57 5.20
CA ARG A 74 -12.29 -24.52 5.66
C ARG A 74 -12.73 -23.06 5.76
N LEU A 75 -14.01 -22.83 5.63
CA LEU A 75 -14.61 -21.52 5.87
C LEU A 75 -15.19 -21.51 7.29
N ASP A 76 -14.60 -20.71 8.17
CA ASP A 76 -15.04 -20.56 9.56
C ASP A 76 -16.07 -19.43 9.66
N THR A 77 -17.13 -19.63 10.43
CA THR A 77 -18.22 -18.65 10.59
C THR A 77 -17.77 -17.33 11.23
N GLY A 78 -16.66 -17.34 11.99
CA GLY A 78 -16.06 -16.15 12.59
C GLY A 78 -15.08 -15.42 11.64
N SER A 79 -14.76 -15.99 10.48
CA SER A 79 -13.83 -15.40 9.54
C SER A 79 -14.42 -14.24 8.74
N ILE A 80 -13.59 -13.26 8.39
CA ILE A 80 -14.01 -12.11 7.57
C ILE A 80 -14.58 -12.55 6.21
N PRO A 81 -13.97 -13.48 5.45
CA PRO A 81 -14.53 -13.94 4.19
C PRO A 81 -15.95 -14.53 4.33
N TYR A 82 -16.21 -15.28 5.43
CA TYR A 82 -17.55 -15.80 5.70
C TYR A 82 -18.54 -14.67 5.98
N ARG A 83 -18.16 -13.69 6.80
CA ARG A 83 -19.00 -12.53 7.14
C ARG A 83 -19.35 -11.72 5.90
N LEU A 84 -18.38 -11.42 5.05
CA LEU A 84 -18.59 -10.71 3.78
C LEU A 84 -19.57 -11.47 2.88
N ALA A 85 -19.36 -12.77 2.69
CA ALA A 85 -20.25 -13.61 1.88
C ALA A 85 -21.67 -13.65 2.46
N GLY A 86 -21.81 -13.76 3.79
CA GLY A 86 -23.11 -13.74 4.48
C GLY A 86 -23.83 -12.39 4.41
N ALA A 87 -23.09 -11.29 4.36
CA ALA A 87 -23.61 -9.92 4.20
C ALA A 87 -23.90 -9.54 2.73
N GLY A 88 -23.51 -10.40 1.77
CA GLY A 88 -23.63 -10.09 0.35
C GLY A 88 -22.67 -8.97 -0.12
N ILE A 89 -21.53 -8.79 0.57
CA ILE A 89 -20.51 -7.79 0.24
C ILE A 89 -19.38 -8.48 -0.53
N ALA A 90 -19.08 -8.01 -1.74
CA ALA A 90 -17.95 -8.49 -2.52
C ALA A 90 -16.63 -7.88 -2.02
N ALA A 91 -15.50 -8.55 -2.31
CA ALA A 91 -14.17 -8.01 -2.00
C ALA A 91 -13.21 -8.20 -3.17
N ILE A 92 -12.59 -7.11 -3.61
CA ILE A 92 -11.50 -7.06 -4.60
C ILE A 92 -10.23 -6.62 -3.90
N CYS A 93 -9.12 -7.32 -4.19
CA CYS A 93 -7.80 -6.98 -3.72
C CYS A 93 -6.93 -6.46 -4.87
N VAL A 94 -6.17 -5.39 -4.61
CA VAL A 94 -5.08 -4.89 -5.45
C VAL A 94 -3.88 -4.62 -4.54
N HIS A 95 -2.93 -5.56 -4.51
CA HIS A 95 -1.83 -5.60 -3.55
C HIS A 95 -0.50 -5.27 -4.25
N THR A 96 0.40 -6.21 -4.44
CA THR A 96 1.71 -5.95 -5.05
C THR A 96 1.63 -5.45 -6.50
N ASN A 97 0.56 -5.74 -7.21
CA ASN A 97 0.26 -5.13 -8.51
C ASN A 97 -0.04 -3.62 -8.40
N LEU A 98 -0.64 -3.15 -7.28
CA LEU A 98 -0.85 -1.73 -7.02
C LEU A 98 0.46 -1.03 -6.66
N ASP A 99 1.37 -1.70 -5.93
CA ASP A 99 2.71 -1.17 -5.64
C ASP A 99 3.47 -0.85 -6.93
N ARG A 100 3.33 -1.72 -7.94
CA ARG A 100 3.96 -1.54 -9.26
C ARG A 100 3.27 -0.50 -10.13
N ALA A 101 1.97 -0.32 -9.98
CA ALA A 101 1.17 0.50 -10.86
C ALA A 101 1.59 1.98 -10.86
N ALA A 102 1.49 2.62 -12.02
CA ALA A 102 1.62 4.07 -12.12
C ALA A 102 0.49 4.77 -11.35
N GLY A 103 0.86 5.66 -10.44
CA GLY A 103 -0.08 6.30 -9.50
C GLY A 103 -0.51 5.40 -8.34
N GLY A 104 0.12 4.24 -8.16
CA GLY A 104 -0.09 3.33 -7.04
C GLY A 104 0.69 3.72 -5.78
N VAL A 105 0.87 2.77 -4.85
CA VAL A 105 1.42 3.02 -3.51
C VAL A 105 2.78 3.72 -3.56
N GLY A 106 3.70 3.22 -4.40
CA GLY A 106 5.04 3.82 -4.50
C GLY A 106 5.02 5.28 -4.94
N ASP A 107 4.19 5.63 -5.94
CA ASP A 107 4.04 7.01 -6.41
C ASP A 107 3.37 7.90 -5.36
N LEU A 108 2.33 7.40 -4.71
CA LEU A 108 1.62 8.13 -3.65
C LEU A 108 2.53 8.42 -2.46
N LEU A 109 3.35 7.44 -2.04
CA LEU A 109 4.33 7.60 -0.98
C LEU A 109 5.41 8.61 -1.37
N ALA A 110 5.96 8.52 -2.59
CA ALA A 110 6.96 9.45 -3.09
C ALA A 110 6.43 10.90 -3.12
N VAL A 111 5.19 11.10 -3.58
CA VAL A 111 4.52 12.41 -3.58
C VAL A 111 4.29 12.90 -2.15
N ARG A 112 3.85 12.04 -1.23
CA ARG A 112 3.64 12.41 0.17
C ARG A 112 4.94 12.83 0.86
N LEU A 113 6.07 12.27 0.45
CA LEU A 113 7.40 12.64 0.91
C LEU A 113 8.03 13.79 0.11
N GLU A 114 7.26 14.45 -0.75
CA GLU A 114 7.69 15.62 -1.54
C GLU A 114 8.94 15.35 -2.36
N LEU A 115 9.02 14.16 -2.97
CA LEU A 115 10.11 13.84 -3.88
C LEU A 115 9.82 14.38 -5.28
N ASP A 116 10.83 14.96 -5.90
CA ASP A 116 10.84 15.38 -7.30
C ASP A 116 11.62 14.37 -8.17
N ASP A 117 11.49 14.44 -9.49
CA ASP A 117 12.15 13.56 -10.47
C ASP A 117 11.89 12.06 -10.19
N ILE A 118 10.64 11.72 -9.87
CA ILE A 118 10.24 10.35 -9.49
C ILE A 118 10.42 9.41 -10.67
N GLN A 119 11.15 8.32 -10.46
CA GLN A 119 11.42 7.25 -11.42
C GLN A 119 11.07 5.89 -10.82
N THR A 120 10.65 4.98 -11.66
CA THR A 120 10.39 3.58 -11.30
C THR A 120 11.71 2.83 -11.11
N ALA A 121 11.78 1.95 -10.12
CA ALA A 121 12.94 1.10 -9.82
C ALA A 121 12.48 -0.26 -9.26
N ALA A 122 13.41 -1.23 -9.18
CA ALA A 122 13.14 -2.58 -8.67
C ALA A 122 11.88 -3.20 -9.30
N ASP A 123 11.89 -3.35 -10.62
CA ASP A 123 10.82 -3.94 -11.43
C ASP A 123 9.42 -3.32 -11.19
N GLY A 124 9.39 -2.05 -10.79
CA GLY A 124 8.16 -1.31 -10.59
C GLY A 124 7.71 -1.15 -9.14
N ILE A 125 8.21 -1.91 -8.21
CA ILE A 125 7.80 -1.86 -6.78
C ILE A 125 8.31 -0.59 -6.09
N CYS A 126 9.57 -0.23 -6.33
CA CYS A 126 10.14 0.97 -5.73
C CYS A 126 9.96 2.20 -6.62
N ARG A 127 10.00 3.36 -5.98
CA ARG A 127 10.23 4.65 -6.66
C ARG A 127 11.50 5.28 -6.14
N ILE A 128 12.22 5.98 -7.02
CA ILE A 128 13.39 6.80 -6.65
C ILE A 128 13.08 8.23 -7.02
N GLY A 129 13.40 9.16 -6.12
CA GLY A 129 13.26 10.58 -6.36
C GLY A 129 14.30 11.39 -5.60
N ARG A 130 14.22 12.71 -5.71
CA ARG A 130 15.09 13.65 -5.00
C ARG A 130 14.28 14.45 -4.00
N PRO A 131 14.75 14.65 -2.77
CA PRO A 131 14.11 15.59 -1.87
C PRO A 131 14.24 17.01 -2.44
N ARG A 132 13.19 17.83 -2.32
CA ARG A 132 13.18 19.22 -2.79
C ARG A 132 14.28 20.07 -2.18
N GLU A 133 14.62 19.76 -0.93
CA GLU A 133 15.67 20.44 -0.19
C GLU A 133 16.67 19.42 0.36
N PRO A 134 17.99 19.70 0.26
CA PRO A 134 19.01 18.89 0.91
C PRO A 134 18.79 18.84 2.42
N ARG A 135 18.83 17.63 3.01
CA ARG A 135 18.65 17.42 4.45
C ARG A 135 19.73 16.52 5.00
N SER A 136 20.06 16.71 6.27
CA SER A 136 20.82 15.69 6.99
C SER A 136 19.96 14.41 7.15
N PRO A 137 20.56 13.23 7.37
CA PRO A 137 19.80 12.01 7.65
C PRO A 137 18.79 12.16 8.79
N ARG A 138 19.14 12.88 9.86
CA ARG A 138 18.26 13.10 11.01
C ARG A 138 17.09 14.04 10.68
N ASP A 139 17.36 15.12 9.95
CA ASP A 139 16.31 16.08 9.55
C ASP A 139 15.36 15.43 8.54
N PHE A 140 15.88 14.59 7.65
CA PHE A 140 15.06 13.84 6.72
C PHE A 140 14.17 12.81 7.44
N ALA A 141 14.72 12.06 8.40
CA ALA A 141 13.93 11.13 9.22
C ALA A 141 12.82 11.85 10.01
N ALA A 142 13.12 12.99 10.60
CA ALA A 142 12.12 13.83 11.28
C ALA A 142 11.03 14.33 10.31
N PHE A 143 11.42 14.72 9.10
CA PHE A 143 10.49 15.09 8.04
C PHE A 143 9.58 13.92 7.64
N VAL A 144 10.14 12.73 7.39
CA VAL A 144 9.37 11.51 7.07
C VAL A 144 8.36 11.23 8.18
N GLY A 145 8.80 11.20 9.44
CA GLY A 145 7.91 10.97 10.59
C GLY A 145 6.77 11.99 10.66
N LYS A 146 7.06 13.27 10.44
CA LYS A 146 6.04 14.32 10.38
C LYS A 146 5.05 14.13 9.23
N ARG A 147 5.53 13.77 8.03
CA ARG A 147 4.70 13.59 6.84
C ARG A 147 3.79 12.36 6.93
N LEU A 148 4.27 11.31 7.58
CA LEU A 148 3.53 10.06 7.75
C LEU A 148 2.77 9.95 9.09
N GLY A 149 2.97 10.92 9.99
CA GLY A 149 2.27 10.97 11.28
C GLY A 149 2.71 9.87 12.26
N THR A 150 3.99 9.43 12.21
CA THR A 150 4.48 8.31 13.01
C THR A 150 5.93 8.54 13.47
N PRO A 151 6.34 8.02 14.64
CA PRO A 151 7.75 7.87 14.96
C PRO A 151 8.45 6.95 13.96
N VAL A 152 9.73 7.19 13.69
CA VAL A 152 10.50 6.42 12.72
C VAL A 152 11.75 5.81 13.35
N ARG A 153 12.20 4.67 12.81
CA ARG A 153 13.53 4.12 13.09
C ARG A 153 14.52 4.62 12.04
N LEU A 154 15.69 5.06 12.47
CA LEU A 154 16.71 5.65 11.59
C LEU A 154 18.03 4.90 11.72
N ARG A 155 18.58 4.45 10.59
CA ARG A 155 20.01 4.27 10.40
C ARG A 155 20.54 5.47 9.63
N ALA A 156 21.31 6.33 10.28
CA ALA A 156 21.90 7.49 9.64
C ALA A 156 23.12 7.08 8.78
N GLY A 157 23.12 7.49 7.53
CA GLY A 157 24.28 7.40 6.63
C GLY A 157 25.30 8.50 6.88
N THR A 158 26.34 8.56 6.05
CA THR A 158 27.49 9.47 6.23
C THR A 158 27.37 10.78 5.47
N GLY A 159 26.41 10.93 4.58
CA GLY A 159 26.22 12.11 3.74
C GLY A 159 24.82 12.70 3.80
N PRO A 160 24.60 13.85 3.14
CA PRO A 160 23.27 14.41 2.98
C PRO A 160 22.39 13.50 2.11
N VAL A 161 21.08 13.53 2.35
CA VAL A 161 20.07 12.84 1.55
C VAL A 161 19.94 13.52 0.19
N LYS A 162 20.19 12.78 -0.91
CA LYS A 162 20.17 13.29 -2.28
C LYS A 162 19.28 12.47 -3.21
N ARG A 163 19.24 11.15 -3.01
CA ARG A 163 18.50 10.22 -3.86
C ARG A 163 17.81 9.19 -2.99
N VAL A 164 16.49 9.31 -2.91
CA VAL A 164 15.65 8.53 -1.99
C VAL A 164 14.92 7.45 -2.77
N ALA A 165 15.13 6.20 -2.38
CA ALA A 165 14.27 5.10 -2.79
C ALA A 165 13.14 4.93 -1.77
N VAL A 166 11.91 4.76 -2.24
CA VAL A 166 10.74 4.48 -1.40
C VAL A 166 10.11 3.15 -1.80
N CYS A 167 9.70 2.37 -0.79
CA CYS A 167 8.94 1.15 -0.95
C CYS A 167 7.97 1.06 0.24
N GLY A 168 6.66 0.99 -0.02
CA GLY A 168 5.65 0.77 1.02
C GLY A 168 5.83 -0.58 1.68
N GLY A 169 5.24 -0.77 2.87
CA GLY A 169 5.21 -2.05 3.57
C GLY A 169 6.57 -2.67 3.84
N ALA A 170 6.72 -3.96 3.54
CA ALA A 170 7.92 -4.75 3.77
C ALA A 170 8.90 -4.66 2.58
N GLY A 171 9.58 -3.53 2.42
CA GLY A 171 10.42 -3.23 1.25
C GLY A 171 11.83 -3.82 1.25
N GLY A 172 12.21 -4.65 2.23
CA GLY A 172 13.60 -5.12 2.40
C GLY A 172 14.16 -5.85 1.18
N ASP A 173 13.41 -6.78 0.63
CA ASP A 173 13.84 -7.61 -0.50
C ASP A 173 14.08 -6.79 -1.79
N PHE A 174 13.41 -5.66 -1.95
CA PHE A 174 13.50 -4.77 -3.11
C PHE A 174 14.53 -3.65 -2.92
N LEU A 175 14.60 -3.07 -1.72
CA LEU A 175 15.50 -1.94 -1.44
C LEU A 175 16.95 -2.36 -1.23
N LEU A 176 17.21 -3.53 -0.63
CA LEU A 176 18.58 -3.98 -0.36
C LEU A 176 19.44 -4.14 -1.62
N PRO A 177 18.98 -4.81 -2.70
CA PRO A 177 19.72 -4.85 -3.97
C PRO A 177 19.98 -3.45 -4.53
N LEU A 178 18.94 -2.61 -4.57
CA LEU A 178 19.00 -1.25 -5.09
C LEU A 178 20.03 -0.37 -4.37
N LEU A 179 20.09 -0.46 -3.04
CA LEU A 179 21.07 0.27 -2.23
C LEU A 179 22.50 -0.26 -2.41
N LYS A 180 22.67 -1.58 -2.55
CA LYS A 180 23.98 -2.21 -2.80
C LYS A 180 24.58 -1.82 -4.15
N GLU A 181 23.73 -1.66 -5.15
CA GLU A 181 24.13 -1.20 -6.50
C GLU A 181 24.36 0.31 -6.59
N GLY A 182 24.14 1.05 -5.51
CA GLY A 182 24.30 2.52 -5.48
C GLY A 182 23.15 3.25 -6.19
N GLY A 183 22.01 2.62 -6.36
CA GLY A 183 20.83 3.20 -6.99
C GLY A 183 20.21 4.35 -6.18
N ALA A 184 20.42 4.37 -4.85
CA ALA A 184 20.02 5.44 -3.95
C ALA A 184 21.00 5.54 -2.77
N ASP A 185 21.09 6.71 -2.13
CA ASP A 185 21.85 6.92 -0.88
C ASP A 185 20.94 6.81 0.36
N THR A 186 19.65 6.84 0.15
CA THR A 186 18.65 6.83 1.22
C THR A 186 17.47 5.94 0.82
N ALA A 187 16.91 5.22 1.78
CA ALA A 187 15.67 4.48 1.61
C ALA A 187 14.63 4.84 2.67
N VAL A 188 13.34 4.79 2.28
CA VAL A 188 12.18 4.87 3.17
C VAL A 188 11.31 3.64 2.92
N THR A 189 10.94 2.92 3.99
CA THR A 189 10.08 1.74 3.92
C THR A 189 9.23 1.60 5.18
N GLY A 190 8.27 0.70 5.14
CA GLY A 190 7.43 0.41 6.29
C GLY A 190 8.15 -0.43 7.33
N GLU A 191 8.79 -1.52 6.92
CA GLU A 191 9.47 -2.42 7.86
C GLU A 191 10.63 -3.16 7.23
N LEU A 192 11.62 -3.48 8.07
CA LEU A 192 12.77 -4.32 7.76
C LEU A 192 12.98 -5.37 8.85
N LYS A 193 13.28 -6.58 8.44
CA LYS A 193 13.69 -7.66 9.34
C LYS A 193 15.07 -7.36 9.94
N HIS A 194 15.37 -7.90 11.12
CA HIS A 194 16.65 -7.65 11.79
C HIS A 194 17.88 -7.93 10.90
N HIS A 195 17.89 -9.04 10.17
CA HIS A 195 19.00 -9.37 9.29
C HIS A 195 19.12 -8.44 8.08
N GLU A 196 18.04 -7.83 7.63
CA GLU A 196 18.05 -6.83 6.56
C GLU A 196 18.72 -5.53 7.02
N TRP A 197 18.45 -5.09 8.28
CA TRP A 197 19.19 -3.99 8.89
C TRP A 197 20.71 -4.23 8.94
N LEU A 198 21.13 -5.47 9.22
CA LEU A 198 22.55 -5.86 9.26
C LEU A 198 23.17 -5.92 7.85
N ALA A 199 22.38 -6.24 6.84
CA ALA A 199 22.82 -6.38 5.44
C ALA A 199 22.91 -5.07 4.67
N LEU A 200 22.47 -3.94 5.27
CA LEU A 200 22.54 -2.62 4.65
C LEU A 200 23.97 -2.20 4.34
N PRO A 201 24.24 -1.65 3.13
CA PRO A 201 25.59 -1.21 2.79
C PRO A 201 26.06 -0.05 3.67
N PRO A 202 27.38 0.14 3.82
CA PRO A 202 27.93 1.26 4.57
C PRO A 202 27.50 2.62 3.98
N GLY A 203 27.31 3.61 4.85
CA GLY A 203 27.07 4.99 4.42
C GLY A 203 25.67 5.33 3.96
N VAL A 204 24.77 4.36 3.76
CA VAL A 204 23.38 4.62 3.39
C VAL A 204 22.53 5.04 4.58
N THR A 205 21.56 5.92 4.32
CA THR A 205 20.50 6.28 5.26
C THR A 205 19.28 5.38 5.04
N VAL A 206 18.69 4.88 6.11
CA VAL A 206 17.43 4.15 6.03
C VAL A 206 16.47 4.66 7.10
N VAL A 207 15.26 4.97 6.68
CA VAL A 207 14.15 5.39 7.54
C VAL A 207 13.04 4.35 7.45
N GLU A 208 12.73 3.73 8.57
CA GLU A 208 11.60 2.80 8.69
C GLU A 208 10.45 3.51 9.41
N ALA A 209 9.30 3.58 8.75
CA ALA A 209 8.19 4.43 9.16
C ALA A 209 6.88 3.67 9.44
N GLY A 210 6.95 2.34 9.58
CA GLY A 210 5.79 1.49 9.83
C GLY A 210 5.01 1.12 8.56
N HIS A 211 4.60 -0.15 8.49
CA HIS A 211 3.90 -0.74 7.34
C HIS A 211 2.65 0.08 6.98
N TYR A 212 1.72 0.17 7.92
CA TYR A 212 0.49 0.94 7.77
C TYR A 212 0.73 2.37 7.25
N HIS A 213 1.64 3.10 7.88
CA HIS A 213 1.86 4.53 7.59
C HIS A 213 2.46 4.79 6.21
N THR A 214 3.19 3.83 5.65
CA THR A 214 3.77 3.94 4.31
C THR A 214 2.78 3.58 3.21
N GLU A 215 1.71 2.85 3.52
CA GLU A 215 0.72 2.39 2.54
C GLU A 215 -0.65 3.05 2.68
N ALA A 216 -1.02 3.59 3.85
CA ALA A 216 -2.34 4.18 4.09
C ALA A 216 -2.75 5.26 3.05
N CYS A 217 -1.76 5.92 2.41
CA CYS A 217 -2.01 6.90 1.36
C CYS A 217 -2.73 6.30 0.13
N MET A 218 -2.70 4.97 -0.06
CA MET A 218 -3.38 4.29 -1.16
C MET A 218 -4.90 4.37 -1.05
N THR A 219 -5.44 4.41 0.17
CA THR A 219 -6.89 4.38 0.42
C THR A 219 -7.60 5.53 -0.31
N GLU A 220 -7.18 6.77 -0.07
CA GLU A 220 -7.75 7.92 -0.79
C GLU A 220 -7.31 7.97 -2.25
N GLY A 221 -6.07 7.51 -2.57
CA GLY A 221 -5.58 7.42 -3.94
C GLY A 221 -6.46 6.53 -4.81
N MET A 222 -6.80 5.34 -4.32
CA MET A 222 -7.66 4.39 -5.03
C MET A 222 -9.14 4.85 -5.03
N ALA A 223 -9.62 5.42 -3.92
CA ALA A 223 -10.97 5.97 -3.88
C ALA A 223 -11.17 7.07 -4.94
N ARG A 224 -10.16 7.90 -5.15
CA ARG A 224 -10.16 8.91 -6.23
C ARG A 224 -10.23 8.26 -7.61
N TRP A 225 -9.45 7.22 -7.90
CA TRP A 225 -9.53 6.50 -9.17
C TRP A 225 -10.94 5.97 -9.44
N LEU A 226 -11.57 5.40 -8.42
CA LEU A 226 -12.91 4.84 -8.53
C LEU A 226 -13.98 5.94 -8.70
N ARG A 227 -13.89 7.05 -7.98
CA ARG A 227 -14.81 8.20 -8.14
C ARG A 227 -14.74 8.81 -9.54
N GLU A 228 -13.52 8.93 -10.09
CA GLU A 228 -13.29 9.44 -11.44
C GLU A 228 -13.85 8.50 -12.52
N ALA A 229 -13.63 7.19 -12.37
CA ALA A 229 -14.10 6.19 -13.32
C ALA A 229 -15.60 5.92 -13.24
N PHE A 230 -16.15 5.99 -12.04
CA PHE A 230 -17.54 5.62 -11.75
C PHE A 230 -18.29 6.75 -11.01
N PRO A 231 -18.59 7.87 -11.68
CA PRO A 231 -19.16 9.07 -11.02
C PRO A 231 -20.58 8.87 -10.48
N ARG A 232 -21.23 7.73 -10.77
CA ARG A 232 -22.53 7.36 -10.21
C ARG A 232 -22.43 6.47 -8.98
N ALA A 233 -21.24 5.98 -8.65
CA ALA A 233 -21.01 5.19 -7.46
C ALA A 233 -20.76 6.10 -6.26
N GLU A 234 -21.23 5.68 -5.11
CA GLU A 234 -20.82 6.23 -3.83
C GLU A 234 -19.54 5.53 -3.39
N VAL A 235 -18.41 6.26 -3.36
CA VAL A 235 -17.11 5.69 -3.01
C VAL A 235 -16.59 6.36 -1.74
N THR A 236 -16.46 5.57 -0.68
CA THR A 236 -15.97 5.99 0.63
C THR A 236 -14.57 5.43 0.87
N ALA A 237 -13.62 6.30 1.21
CA ALA A 237 -12.32 5.90 1.73
C ALA A 237 -12.47 5.66 3.25
N PHE A 238 -12.11 4.47 3.71
CA PHE A 238 -12.11 4.11 5.12
C PHE A 238 -10.67 3.92 5.59
N GLU A 239 -10.22 4.84 6.42
CA GLU A 239 -8.92 4.75 7.08
C GLU A 239 -9.14 4.15 8.48
N ASP A 240 -8.60 2.94 8.70
CA ASP A 240 -8.57 2.29 10.01
C ASP A 240 -7.40 2.85 10.84
N GLU A 241 -7.38 2.56 12.12
CA GLU A 241 -6.23 2.84 12.96
C GLU A 241 -5.11 1.81 12.70
N PRO A 242 -3.82 2.21 12.83
CA PRO A 242 -2.74 1.25 12.76
C PRO A 242 -2.93 0.16 13.84
N PRO A 243 -2.56 -1.11 13.54
CA PRO A 243 -2.81 -2.23 14.46
C PRO A 243 -1.98 -2.19 15.74
N TYR A 244 -1.14 -1.18 15.90
CA TYR A 244 -0.29 -0.94 17.08
C TYR A 244 -0.05 0.55 17.29
N VAL A 245 0.29 0.92 18.52
CA VAL A 245 0.77 2.27 18.86
C VAL A 245 2.26 2.20 19.20
N THR A 246 3.01 3.21 18.72
CA THR A 246 4.42 3.39 19.12
C THR A 246 4.48 4.37 20.28
N VAL A 247 5.08 3.98 21.39
CA VAL A 247 5.22 4.77 22.63
C VAL A 247 6.65 5.25 22.82
#